data_655dc81bcb764c9201a53d63d1f0e4de
#
_entry.id   655dc81bcb764c9201a53d63d1f0e4de
#
_cell.length_a   1.000
_cell.length_b   1.000
_cell.length_c   1.000
_cell.angle_alpha   90.00
_cell.angle_beta   90.00
_cell.angle_gamma   90.00
#
_symmetry.space_group_name_H-M   'P 1'
#
loop_
_entity.id
_entity.type
_entity.pdbx_description
1 polymer ?
#
loop_
_entity_poly.entity_id
_entity_poly.type
_entity_poly.pdbx_seq_one_letter_code
_entity_poly.pdbx_strand_id
1 'polypeptide(L)'
;MDGSSTVDKRRMMEQWDAVFRTLAAEPRRQIILSLMEAPPDRQLLLPEAANPPYLLREPEPLYSELIHSHLPVLADADLVEWDREPLCVERGPKFEQAAAVFDSLLSHADDLPGALTAGCQRLEEKRQGSHR
;
A
#
# COMPACT_ATOMS: atom_id res chain seq x y z
N MET A 1 25.08 23.49 -14.93
CA MET A 1 24.06 23.51 -14.36
C MET A 1 23.32 22.25 -14.15
N ASP A 2 23.56 21.20 -14.63
CA ASP A 2 22.69 20.14 -14.61
C ASP A 2 22.97 19.01 -13.69
N GLY A 3 23.89 19.17 -12.71
CA GLY A 3 24.09 18.23 -11.63
C GLY A 3 22.84 18.04 -10.81
N SER A 4 22.08 19.12 -10.56
CA SER A 4 20.82 19.10 -9.86
C SER A 4 19.79 18.27 -10.61
N SER A 5 19.72 18.43 -11.92
CA SER A 5 18.78 17.71 -12.76
C SER A 5 19.04 16.20 -12.74
N THR A 6 20.29 15.76 -12.72
CA THR A 6 20.66 14.35 -12.66
C THR A 6 20.31 13.78 -11.28
N VAL A 7 20.56 14.52 -10.23
CA VAL A 7 20.21 14.11 -8.87
C VAL A 7 18.71 13.98 -8.70
N ASP A 8 17.95 14.91 -9.28
CA ASP A 8 16.50 14.89 -9.22
C ASP A 8 15.92 13.68 -9.96
N LYS A 9 16.47 13.35 -11.11
CA LYS A 9 16.04 12.17 -11.88
C LYS A 9 16.30 10.87 -11.11
N ARG A 10 17.45 10.76 -10.47
CA ARG A 10 17.77 9.60 -9.66
C ARG A 10 16.78 9.46 -8.50
N ARG A 11 16.45 10.57 -7.85
CA ARG A 11 15.50 10.60 -6.74
C ARG A 11 14.11 10.17 -7.21
N MET A 12 13.70 10.62 -8.40
CA MET A 12 12.42 10.21 -8.98
C MET A 12 12.39 8.71 -9.29
N MET A 13 13.49 8.16 -9.78
CA MET A 13 13.60 6.72 -10.03
C MET A 13 13.51 5.93 -8.74
N GLU A 14 14.15 6.41 -7.69
CA GLU A 14 14.07 5.76 -6.38
C GLU A 14 12.66 5.79 -5.82
N GLN A 15 11.90 6.86 -6.06
CA GLN A 15 10.51 6.97 -5.65
C GLN A 15 9.63 5.97 -6.39
N TRP A 16 9.86 5.78 -7.69
CA TRP A 16 9.17 4.76 -8.47
C TRP A 16 9.42 3.38 -7.88
N ASP A 17 10.68 3.07 -7.62
CA ASP A 17 11.07 1.79 -7.04
C ASP A 17 10.40 1.57 -5.68
N ALA A 18 10.32 2.63 -4.87
CA ALA A 18 9.68 2.55 -3.57
C ALA A 18 8.18 2.28 -3.68
N VAL A 19 7.49 2.94 -4.61
CA VAL A 19 6.06 2.72 -4.83
C VAL A 19 5.83 1.28 -5.29
N PHE A 20 6.59 0.79 -6.27
CA PHE A 20 6.40 -0.58 -6.76
C PHE A 20 6.76 -1.63 -5.70
N ARG A 21 7.75 -1.36 -4.86
CA ARG A 21 8.08 -2.25 -3.74
C ARG A 21 6.90 -2.33 -2.77
N THR A 22 6.22 -1.20 -2.54
CA THR A 22 5.01 -1.16 -1.72
C THR A 22 3.92 -2.05 -2.31
N LEU A 23 3.73 -1.98 -3.62
CA LEU A 23 2.69 -2.74 -4.30
C LEU A 23 3.00 -4.23 -4.42
N ALA A 24 4.22 -4.65 -4.12
CA ALA A 24 4.68 -6.01 -4.40
C ALA A 24 4.18 -7.08 -3.43
N ALA A 25 3.51 -6.72 -2.35
CA ALA A 25 3.01 -7.70 -1.38
C ALA A 25 1.62 -7.32 -0.90
N GLU A 26 0.77 -8.33 -0.73
CA GLU A 26 -0.63 -8.12 -0.35
C GLU A 26 -0.80 -7.36 0.97
N PRO A 27 -0.09 -7.68 2.05
CA PRO A 27 -0.27 -6.90 3.29
C PRO A 27 0.06 -5.41 3.12
N ARG A 28 1.06 -5.10 2.30
CA ARG A 28 1.41 -3.70 2.03
C ARG A 28 0.31 -3.00 1.24
N ARG A 29 -0.25 -3.68 0.22
CA ARG A 29 -1.38 -3.13 -0.55
C ARG A 29 -2.57 -2.87 0.35
N GLN A 30 -2.88 -3.81 1.24
CA GLN A 30 -4.02 -3.65 2.14
C GLN A 30 -3.86 -2.47 3.11
N ILE A 31 -2.65 -2.25 3.62
CA ILE A 31 -2.38 -1.11 4.50
C ILE A 31 -2.65 0.20 3.75
N ILE A 32 -2.09 0.34 2.55
CA ILE A 32 -2.29 1.57 1.77
C ILE A 32 -3.77 1.79 1.46
N LEU A 33 -4.46 0.74 1.03
CA LEU A 33 -5.89 0.83 0.70
C LEU A 33 -6.74 1.17 1.92
N SER A 34 -6.44 0.58 3.06
CA SER A 34 -7.14 0.87 4.31
C SER A 34 -6.95 2.33 4.72
N LEU A 35 -5.73 2.84 4.58
CA LEU A 35 -5.45 4.25 4.89
C LEU A 35 -6.13 5.19 3.89
N MET A 36 -6.23 4.81 2.62
CA MET A 36 -6.95 5.60 1.62
C MET A 36 -8.43 5.76 1.98
N GLU A 37 -9.02 4.74 2.57
CA GLU A 37 -10.43 4.73 2.94
C GLU A 37 -10.70 5.41 4.29
N ALA A 38 -9.68 5.65 5.07
CA ALA A 38 -9.82 6.28 6.39
C ALA A 38 -9.56 7.79 6.31
N PRO A 39 -10.04 8.58 7.26
CA PRO A 39 -9.67 9.99 7.35
C PRO A 39 -8.15 10.17 7.40
N PRO A 40 -7.62 11.25 6.78
CA PRO A 40 -6.17 11.40 6.59
C PRO A 40 -5.32 11.35 7.87
N ASP A 41 -5.86 11.74 8.98
CA ASP A 41 -5.13 11.79 10.25
C ASP A 41 -5.40 10.60 11.16
N ARG A 42 -6.11 9.59 10.67
CA ARG A 42 -6.49 8.46 11.49
C ARG A 42 -5.38 7.43 11.59
N GLN A 43 -5.14 6.93 12.81
CA GLN A 43 -4.30 5.76 13.03
C GLN A 43 -5.18 4.50 12.91
N LEU A 44 -4.68 3.50 12.22
CA LEU A 44 -5.38 2.22 12.07
C LEU A 44 -4.65 1.14 12.86
N LEU A 45 -5.42 0.29 13.53
CA LEU A 45 -4.84 -0.81 14.29
C LEU A 45 -4.40 -1.95 13.37
N LEU A 46 -3.30 -2.57 13.71
CA LEU A 46 -2.76 -3.73 13.03
C LEU A 46 -2.80 -4.93 13.97
N PRO A 47 -2.98 -6.13 13.44
CA PRO A 47 -2.93 -6.50 12.02
C PRO A 47 -4.24 -6.29 11.25
N GLU A 48 -5.30 -5.80 11.88
CA GLU A 48 -6.63 -5.71 11.27
C GLU A 48 -6.62 -4.96 9.94
N ALA A 49 -5.93 -3.82 9.87
CA ALA A 49 -5.91 -3.01 8.65
C ALA A 49 -5.15 -3.69 7.49
N ALA A 50 -4.34 -4.70 7.77
CA ALA A 50 -3.59 -5.46 6.77
C ALA A 50 -4.18 -6.84 6.51
N ASN A 51 -5.26 -7.19 7.19
CA ASN A 51 -5.82 -8.53 7.16
C ASN A 51 -7.32 -8.47 6.88
N PRO A 52 -7.71 -8.32 5.62
CA PRO A 52 -9.13 -8.22 5.31
C PRO A 52 -9.88 -9.48 5.74
N PRO A 53 -11.14 -9.36 6.18
CA PRO A 53 -11.88 -10.49 6.76
C PRO A 53 -11.95 -11.73 5.86
N TYR A 54 -11.98 -11.54 4.55
CA TYR A 54 -12.15 -12.65 3.62
C TYR A 54 -10.86 -13.44 3.37
N LEU A 55 -9.70 -12.94 3.78
CA LEU A 55 -8.46 -13.70 3.63
C LEU A 55 -8.17 -14.58 4.84
N LEU A 56 -8.71 -14.25 5.99
CA LEU A 56 -8.61 -15.05 7.21
C LEU A 56 -7.19 -15.52 7.55
N ARG A 57 -6.21 -14.65 7.38
CA ARG A 57 -4.83 -14.98 7.75
C ARG A 57 -4.70 -15.05 9.27
N GLU A 58 -3.86 -16.00 9.73
CA GLU A 58 -3.57 -16.08 11.15
C GLU A 58 -2.91 -14.80 11.65
N PRO A 59 -3.40 -14.20 12.75
CA PRO A 59 -2.88 -12.90 13.21
C PRO A 59 -1.41 -12.92 13.62
N GLU A 60 -0.94 -13.98 14.28
CA GLU A 60 0.43 -14.00 14.81
C GLU A 60 1.51 -14.04 13.74
N PRO A 61 1.42 -14.91 12.71
CA PRO A 61 2.38 -14.86 11.62
C PRO A 61 2.32 -13.53 10.86
N LEU A 62 1.13 -12.98 10.67
CA LEU A 62 0.97 -11.70 9.99
C LEU A 62 1.60 -10.58 10.81
N TYR A 63 1.40 -10.57 12.12
CA TYR A 63 2.00 -9.59 13.03
C TYR A 63 3.54 -9.59 12.87
N SER A 64 4.14 -10.77 12.85
CA SER A 64 5.59 -10.90 12.69
C SER A 64 6.05 -10.38 11.33
N GLU A 65 5.35 -10.73 10.25
CA GLU A 65 5.66 -10.22 8.91
C GLU A 65 5.58 -8.70 8.85
N LEU A 66 4.55 -8.12 9.49
CA LEU A 66 4.37 -6.68 9.49
C LEU A 66 5.55 -5.96 10.13
N ILE A 67 5.95 -6.40 11.31
CA ILE A 67 7.02 -5.75 12.06
C ILE A 67 8.37 -5.93 11.38
N HIS A 68 8.66 -7.11 10.86
CA HIS A 68 10.00 -7.43 10.35
C HIS A 68 10.19 -7.13 8.87
N SER A 69 9.12 -6.98 8.12
CA SER A 69 9.22 -6.80 6.67
C SER A 69 8.39 -5.64 6.15
N HIS A 70 7.07 -5.69 6.31
CA HIS A 70 6.20 -4.77 5.59
C HIS A 70 6.24 -3.33 6.11
N LEU A 71 6.16 -3.15 7.43
CA LEU A 71 6.19 -1.80 8.00
C LEU A 71 7.54 -1.11 7.78
N PRO A 72 8.68 -1.78 7.94
CA PRO A 72 9.96 -1.15 7.60
C PRO A 72 10.06 -0.73 6.13
N VAL A 73 9.56 -1.55 5.20
CA VAL A 73 9.58 -1.19 3.77
C VAL A 73 8.77 0.06 3.52
N LEU A 74 7.56 0.13 4.09
CA LEU A 74 6.68 1.27 3.90
C LEU A 74 7.22 2.54 4.56
N ALA A 75 7.77 2.41 5.76
CA ALA A 75 8.31 3.53 6.51
C ALA A 75 9.60 4.08 5.88
N ASP A 76 10.46 3.22 5.36
CA ASP A 76 11.68 3.64 4.67
C ASP A 76 11.36 4.48 3.43
N ALA A 77 10.22 4.25 2.82
CA ALA A 77 9.77 5.02 1.67
C ALA A 77 8.96 6.27 2.06
N ASP A 78 8.82 6.55 3.34
CA ASP A 78 8.02 7.66 3.87
C ASP A 78 6.54 7.59 3.50
N LEU A 79 6.05 6.40 3.21
CA LEU A 79 4.65 6.21 2.86
C LEU A 79 3.75 6.08 4.08
N VAL A 80 4.30 5.56 5.19
CA VAL A 80 3.56 5.44 6.44
C VAL A 80 4.46 5.78 7.62
N GLU A 81 3.80 6.04 8.75
CA GLU A 81 4.42 6.08 10.06
C GLU A 81 3.73 5.02 10.91
N TRP A 82 4.46 4.35 11.78
CA TRP A 82 3.88 3.27 12.57
C TRP A 82 4.46 3.23 13.98
N ASP A 83 3.68 2.65 14.88
CA ASP A 83 4.07 2.47 16.28
C ASP A 83 3.80 1.02 16.68
N ARG A 84 4.48 0.60 17.72
CA ARG A 84 4.46 -0.80 18.12
C ARG A 84 3.51 -1.11 19.26
N GLU A 85 3.22 -0.15 20.13
CA GLU A 85 2.39 -0.39 21.32
C GLU A 85 1.37 0.73 21.54
N PRO A 86 0.17 0.59 21.01
CA PRO A 86 -0.31 -0.56 20.22
C PRO A 86 0.26 -0.54 18.81
N LEU A 87 0.26 -1.69 18.16
CA LEU A 87 0.70 -1.75 16.78
C LEU A 87 -0.32 -1.02 15.91
N CYS A 88 0.10 0.07 15.30
CA CYS A 88 -0.77 0.92 14.51
C CYS A 88 0.01 1.61 13.40
N VAL A 89 -0.73 2.12 12.42
CA VAL A 89 -0.15 2.75 11.23
C VAL A 89 -0.96 3.98 10.85
N GLU A 90 -0.28 4.99 10.33
CA GLU A 90 -0.93 6.18 9.80
C GLU A 90 -0.21 6.64 8.54
N ARG A 91 -0.80 7.59 7.81
CA ARG A 91 -0.21 8.10 6.57
C ARG A 91 1.12 8.80 6.86
N GLY A 92 2.13 8.51 6.06
CA GLY A 92 3.40 9.20 6.11
C GLY A 92 3.44 10.39 5.17
N PRO A 93 4.56 11.14 5.15
CA PRO A 93 4.67 12.36 4.33
C PRO A 93 4.52 12.13 2.83
N LYS A 94 4.87 10.95 2.33
CA LYS A 94 4.78 10.65 0.89
C LYS A 94 3.67 9.66 0.55
N PHE A 95 2.72 9.47 1.46
CA PHE A 95 1.62 8.52 1.28
C PHE A 95 0.91 8.70 -0.06
N GLU A 96 0.69 9.95 -0.48
CA GLU A 96 -0.07 10.25 -1.70
C GLU A 96 0.56 9.68 -2.97
N GLN A 97 1.85 9.42 -2.96
CA GLN A 97 2.52 8.81 -4.12
C GLN A 97 2.01 7.40 -4.38
N ALA A 98 1.86 6.60 -3.34
CA ALA A 98 1.30 5.26 -3.49
C ALA A 98 -0.20 5.30 -3.69
N ALA A 99 -0.89 6.20 -2.99
CA ALA A 99 -2.34 6.34 -3.10
C ALA A 99 -2.75 6.72 -4.52
N ALA A 100 -2.02 7.62 -5.17
CA ALA A 100 -2.33 8.03 -6.54
C ALA A 100 -2.21 6.88 -7.54
N VAL A 101 -1.19 6.04 -7.39
CA VAL A 101 -1.02 4.87 -8.25
C VAL A 101 -2.15 3.88 -8.03
N PHE A 102 -2.50 3.58 -6.78
CA PHE A 102 -3.62 2.70 -6.49
C PHE A 102 -4.94 3.25 -7.01
N ASP A 103 -5.17 4.54 -6.84
CA ASP A 103 -6.40 5.16 -7.33
C ASP A 103 -6.53 5.00 -8.83
N SER A 104 -5.43 5.17 -9.56
CA SER A 104 -5.40 4.96 -11.01
C SER A 104 -5.71 3.51 -11.38
N LEU A 105 -5.13 2.55 -10.66
CA LEU A 105 -5.39 1.13 -10.91
C LEU A 105 -6.85 0.78 -10.61
N LEU A 106 -7.39 1.28 -9.53
CA LEU A 106 -8.79 1.01 -9.15
C LEU A 106 -9.75 1.60 -10.17
N SER A 107 -9.45 2.79 -10.68
CA SER A 107 -10.30 3.44 -11.69
C SER A 107 -10.32 2.71 -13.02
N HIS A 108 -9.29 1.92 -13.30
CA HIS A 108 -9.13 1.19 -14.56
C HIS A 108 -9.10 -0.32 -14.37
N ALA A 109 -9.71 -0.82 -13.28
CA ALA A 109 -9.68 -2.25 -12.96
C ALA A 109 -10.25 -3.11 -14.10
N ASP A 110 -11.24 -2.61 -14.83
CA ASP A 110 -11.84 -3.34 -15.95
C ASP A 110 -10.88 -3.49 -17.14
N ASP A 111 -9.90 -2.60 -17.26
CA ASP A 111 -8.93 -2.63 -18.35
C ASP A 111 -7.74 -3.52 -18.06
N LEU A 112 -7.61 -4.01 -16.83
CA LEU A 112 -6.51 -4.88 -16.43
C LEU A 112 -6.79 -6.34 -16.76
N PRO A 113 -5.76 -7.12 -17.10
CA PRO A 113 -5.97 -8.55 -17.33
C PRO A 113 -6.58 -9.23 -16.10
N GLY A 114 -7.51 -10.15 -16.34
CA GLY A 114 -8.22 -10.85 -15.26
C GLY A 114 -7.29 -11.57 -14.28
N ALA A 115 -6.19 -12.15 -14.80
CA ALA A 115 -5.23 -12.83 -13.95
C ALA A 115 -4.54 -11.86 -12.97
N LEU A 116 -4.34 -10.62 -13.39
CA LEU A 116 -3.72 -9.61 -12.54
C LEU A 116 -4.70 -9.10 -11.49
N THR A 117 -5.94 -8.82 -11.87
CA THR A 117 -6.95 -8.36 -10.92
C THR A 117 -7.29 -9.44 -9.91
N ALA A 118 -7.31 -10.70 -10.32
CA ALA A 118 -7.57 -11.81 -9.40
C ALA A 118 -6.47 -11.95 -8.34
N GLY A 119 -5.26 -11.48 -8.63
CA GLY A 119 -4.15 -11.51 -7.67
C GLY A 119 -4.15 -10.36 -6.68
N CYS A 120 -5.06 -9.40 -6.83
CA CYS A 120 -5.20 -8.29 -5.91
C CYS A 120 -6.66 -8.17 -5.51
N GLN A 121 -6.96 -8.46 -4.26
CA GLN A 121 -8.33 -8.57 -3.77
C GLN A 121 -9.16 -7.32 -4.08
N ARG A 122 -8.62 -6.13 -3.82
CA ARG A 122 -9.37 -4.90 -4.00
C ARG A 122 -9.66 -4.62 -5.48
N LEU A 123 -8.74 -4.94 -6.37
CA LEU A 123 -8.95 -4.78 -7.81
C LEU A 123 -10.04 -5.74 -8.29
N GLU A 124 -10.05 -6.97 -7.77
CA GLU A 124 -11.06 -7.94 -8.14
C GLU A 124 -12.45 -7.50 -7.68
N GLU A 125 -12.58 -6.99 -6.47
CA GLU A 125 -13.82 -6.43 -5.96
C GLU A 125 -14.32 -5.28 -6.84
N LYS A 126 -13.42 -4.38 -7.21
CA LYS A 126 -13.76 -3.23 -8.04
C LYS A 126 -14.24 -3.66 -9.41
N ARG A 127 -13.57 -4.64 -10.01
CA ARG A 127 -13.93 -5.17 -11.30
C ARG A 127 -15.30 -5.84 -11.27
N GLN A 128 -15.56 -6.65 -10.25
CA GLN A 128 -16.86 -7.32 -10.08
C GLN A 128 -17.98 -6.29 -9.89
N GLY A 129 -17.73 -5.24 -9.11
CA GLY A 129 -18.69 -4.17 -8.89
C GLY A 129 -19.06 -3.44 -10.18
N SER A 130 -18.10 -3.25 -11.08
CA SER A 130 -18.33 -2.58 -12.36
C SER A 130 -19.18 -3.37 -13.32
N HIS A 131 -19.31 -4.68 -13.13
CA HIS A 131 -20.08 -5.54 -14.01
C HIS A 131 -21.50 -5.84 -13.51
N ARG A 132 -21.93 -5.13 -12.49
CA ARG A 132 -23.30 -5.27 -11.98
C ARG A 132 -24.30 -4.30 -12.66
#